data_f80b5ceef58d340f963806cebd67da16
#
_entry.id   f80b5ceef58d340f963806cebd67da16
#
_cell.length_a   1.000
_cell.length_b   1.000
_cell.length_c   1.000
_cell.angle_alpha   90.00
_cell.angle_beta   90.00
_cell.angle_gamma   90.00
#
_symmetry.space_group_name_H-M   'P 1'
#
loop_
_entity.id
_entity.type
_entity.pdbx_description
1 polymer ?
#
loop_
_entity_poly.entity_id
_entity_poly.type
_entity_poly.pdbx_seq_one_letter_code
_entity_poly.pdbx_strand_id
1 'polypeptide(L)'
;MRILIAEDDSILADGLTRSLRQSGYAVDHVKTGVDADTALSMQSFDLLILDLGLPKMSGLDVLKRLRARNSNLPVLILTAADSVD
;
A
#
# COMPACT_ATOMS: atom_id res chain seq x y z
N MET A 1 -2.93 5.99 -14.37
CA MET A 1 -3.08 5.00 -13.28
C MET A 1 -2.66 5.62 -11.97
N ARG A 2 -3.44 5.41 -10.94
CA ARG A 2 -3.18 5.95 -9.62
C ARG A 2 -2.83 4.83 -8.65
N ILE A 3 -1.71 4.97 -7.97
CA ILE A 3 -1.13 3.92 -7.13
C ILE A 3 -1.03 4.43 -5.69
N LEU A 4 -1.48 3.62 -4.73
CA LEU A 4 -1.24 3.87 -3.32
C LEU A 4 -0.12 2.94 -2.85
N ILE A 5 0.89 3.51 -2.20
CA ILE A 5 1.96 2.75 -1.56
C ILE A 5 1.77 2.85 -0.05
N ALA A 6 1.62 1.71 0.60
CA ALA A 6 1.53 1.60 2.05
C ALA A 6 2.78 0.91 2.57
N GLU A 7 3.74 1.71 3.04
CA GLU A 7 5.06 1.23 3.45
C GLU A 7 5.64 2.21 4.48
N ASP A 8 6.09 1.70 5.63
CA ASP A 8 6.66 2.53 6.68
C ASP A 8 8.17 2.76 6.54
N ASP A 9 8.87 1.97 5.72
CA ASP A 9 10.26 2.21 5.39
C ASP A 9 10.36 3.38 4.41
N SER A 10 10.81 4.54 4.89
CA SER A 10 10.83 5.76 4.09
C SER A 10 11.76 5.67 2.88
N ILE A 11 12.88 4.96 3.01
CA ILE A 11 13.83 4.82 1.91
C ILE A 11 13.23 4.00 0.78
N LEU A 12 12.64 2.86 1.12
CA LEU A 12 12.00 2.00 0.15
C LEU A 12 10.81 2.69 -0.52
N ALA A 13 9.95 3.31 0.29
CA ALA A 13 8.78 4.01 -0.24
C ALA A 13 9.17 5.16 -1.15
N ASP A 14 10.22 5.91 -0.78
CA ASP A 14 10.70 7.03 -1.59
C ASP A 14 11.22 6.57 -2.94
N GLY A 15 11.99 5.48 -2.95
CA GLY A 15 12.51 4.91 -4.19
C GLY A 15 11.41 4.42 -5.11
N LEU A 16 10.41 3.72 -4.56
CA LEU A 16 9.27 3.26 -5.33
C LEU A 16 8.45 4.43 -5.88
N THR A 17 8.18 5.42 -5.04
CA THR A 17 7.42 6.59 -5.43
C THR A 17 8.08 7.32 -6.59
N ARG A 18 9.38 7.57 -6.49
CA ARG A 18 10.13 8.22 -7.55
C ARG A 18 10.09 7.45 -8.85
N SER A 19 10.36 6.15 -8.77
CA SER A 19 10.41 5.29 -9.95
C SER A 19 9.07 5.26 -10.68
N LEU A 20 7.99 5.12 -9.93
CA LEU A 20 6.65 5.04 -10.51
C LEU A 20 6.20 6.39 -11.08
N ARG A 21 6.53 7.48 -10.41
CA ARG A 21 6.22 8.83 -10.93
C ARG A 21 6.97 9.12 -12.22
N GLN A 22 8.22 8.67 -12.33
CA GLN A 22 9.00 8.81 -13.57
C GLN A 22 8.35 8.04 -14.71
N SER A 23 7.65 6.96 -14.41
CA SER A 23 6.92 6.19 -15.42
C SER A 23 5.55 6.79 -15.75
N GLY A 24 5.21 7.91 -15.15
CA GLY A 24 3.99 8.64 -15.48
C GLY A 24 2.79 8.32 -14.60
N TYR A 25 2.96 7.56 -13.53
CA TYR A 25 1.86 7.21 -12.62
C TYR A 25 1.68 8.29 -11.55
N ALA A 26 0.43 8.49 -11.13
CA ALA A 26 0.12 9.27 -9.93
C ALA A 26 0.32 8.35 -8.73
N VAL A 27 1.10 8.79 -7.75
CA VAL A 27 1.45 7.96 -6.58
C VAL A 27 1.21 8.71 -5.29
N ASP A 28 0.47 8.09 -4.39
CA ASP A 28 0.31 8.54 -3.01
C ASP A 28 1.01 7.54 -2.09
N HIS A 29 1.56 8.03 -0.99
CA HIS A 29 2.27 7.20 -0.02
C HIS A 29 1.71 7.42 1.38
N VAL A 30 1.46 6.33 2.10
CA VAL A 30 1.08 6.32 3.51
C VAL A 30 2.01 5.40 4.28
N LYS A 31 2.14 5.64 5.59
CA LYS A 31 3.12 4.95 6.42
C LYS A 31 2.50 3.98 7.42
N THR A 32 1.20 4.03 7.61
CA THR A 32 0.50 3.18 8.59
C THR A 32 -0.66 2.46 7.93
N GLY A 33 -1.07 1.34 8.54
CA GLY A 33 -2.24 0.61 8.07
C GLY A 33 -3.52 1.41 8.22
N VAL A 34 -3.63 2.22 9.28
CA VAL A 34 -4.79 3.08 9.50
C VAL A 34 -4.92 4.10 8.37
N ASP A 35 -3.83 4.75 8.01
CA ASP A 35 -3.85 5.72 6.91
C ASP A 35 -4.15 5.06 5.57
N ALA A 36 -3.63 3.84 5.36
CA ALA A 36 -3.93 3.09 4.16
C ALA A 36 -5.42 2.78 4.07
N ASP A 37 -6.00 2.28 5.15
CA ASP A 37 -7.42 1.94 5.19
C ASP A 37 -8.29 3.19 4.93
N THR A 38 -7.94 4.31 5.54
CA THR A 38 -8.63 5.58 5.33
C THR A 38 -8.56 6.02 3.87
N ALA A 39 -7.38 6.01 3.28
CA ALA A 39 -7.19 6.41 1.88
C ALA A 39 -8.02 5.52 0.93
N LEU A 40 -7.98 4.20 1.17
CA LEU A 40 -8.71 3.24 0.34
C LEU A 40 -10.22 3.39 0.45
N SER A 41 -10.72 3.85 1.60
CA SER A 41 -12.16 4.06 1.79
C SER A 41 -12.66 5.37 1.19
N MET A 42 -11.76 6.34 1.00
CA MET A 42 -12.15 7.69 0.58
C MET A 42 -11.83 8.01 -0.88
N GLN A 43 -10.91 7.28 -1.49
CA GLN A 43 -10.43 7.58 -2.84
C GLN A 43 -10.33 6.30 -3.66
N SER A 44 -10.35 6.46 -4.98
CA SER A 44 -10.19 5.34 -5.91
C SER A 44 -8.75 5.23 -6.36
N PHE A 45 -8.22 4.02 -6.33
CA PHE A 45 -6.88 3.70 -6.83
C PHE A 45 -6.98 2.58 -7.84
N ASP A 46 -5.93 2.44 -8.65
CA ASP A 46 -5.83 1.37 -9.66
C ASP A 46 -4.94 0.22 -9.20
N LEU A 47 -4.07 0.49 -8.23
CA LEU A 47 -3.16 -0.51 -7.67
C LEU A 47 -2.80 -0.10 -6.24
N LEU A 48 -2.73 -1.08 -5.35
CA LEU A 48 -2.20 -0.91 -4.00
C LEU A 48 -0.90 -1.72 -3.89
N ILE A 49 0.17 -1.05 -3.47
CA ILE A 49 1.43 -1.71 -3.10
C ILE A 49 1.45 -1.71 -1.57
N LEU A 50 1.44 -2.88 -0.96
CA LEU A 50 1.14 -3.04 0.45
C LEU A 50 2.21 -3.86 1.17
N ASP A 51 2.82 -3.26 2.18
CA ASP A 51 3.66 -3.97 3.14
C ASP A 51 2.78 -4.58 4.21
N LEU A 52 3.01 -5.85 4.57
CA LEU A 52 2.22 -6.51 5.59
C LEU A 52 2.61 -6.11 7.01
N GLY A 53 3.83 -5.64 7.21
CA GLY A 53 4.34 -5.28 8.53
C GLY A 53 4.09 -3.86 8.97
N LEU A 54 3.00 -3.24 8.52
CA LEU A 54 2.72 -1.84 8.85
C LEU A 54 2.40 -1.63 10.33
N PRO A 55 2.79 -0.47 10.90
CA PRO A 55 2.35 -0.11 12.24
C PRO A 55 0.87 0.31 12.24
N LYS A 56 0.28 0.31 13.41
CA LYS A 56 -1.09 0.77 13.72
C LYS A 56 -2.20 -0.15 13.22
N MET A 57 -2.02 -0.78 12.08
CA MET A 57 -2.90 -1.80 11.53
C MET A 57 -2.07 -2.56 10.54
N SER A 58 -2.02 -3.89 10.67
CA SER A 58 -1.20 -4.70 9.77
C SER A 58 -1.70 -4.60 8.33
N GLY A 59 -0.80 -4.82 7.37
CA GLY A 59 -1.19 -4.85 5.97
C GLY A 59 -2.22 -5.94 5.68
N LEU A 60 -2.13 -7.07 6.38
CA LEU A 60 -3.12 -8.14 6.23
C LEU A 60 -4.52 -7.66 6.63
N ASP A 61 -4.63 -6.91 7.73
CA ASP A 61 -5.92 -6.36 8.16
C ASP A 61 -6.43 -5.32 7.17
N VAL A 62 -5.56 -4.50 6.62
CA VAL A 62 -5.92 -3.56 5.55
C VAL A 62 -6.52 -4.31 4.37
N LEU A 63 -5.87 -5.39 3.95
CA LEU A 63 -6.34 -6.21 2.84
C LEU A 63 -7.69 -6.84 3.13
N LYS A 64 -7.87 -7.37 4.34
CA LYS A 64 -9.16 -7.96 4.75
C LYS A 64 -10.29 -6.94 4.69
N ARG A 65 -10.05 -5.74 5.19
CA ARG A 65 -11.03 -4.65 5.15
C ARG A 65 -11.35 -4.24 3.71
N LEU A 66 -10.33 -4.16 2.87
CA LEU A 66 -10.50 -3.81 1.46
C LEU A 66 -11.41 -4.83 0.77
N ARG A 67 -11.15 -6.13 0.95
CA ARG A 67 -11.95 -7.18 0.34
C ARG A 67 -13.36 -7.24 0.92
N ALA A 68 -13.53 -6.93 2.21
CA ALA A 68 -14.84 -6.89 2.85
C ALA A 68 -15.73 -5.78 2.26
N ARG A 69 -15.14 -4.76 1.67
CA ARG A 69 -15.87 -3.70 0.95
C ARG A 69 -16.20 -4.08 -0.49
N ASN A 70 -16.01 -5.34 -0.86
CA ASN A 70 -16.22 -5.84 -2.22
C ASN A 70 -15.33 -5.19 -3.27
N SER A 71 -14.17 -4.70 -2.85
CA SER A 71 -13.20 -4.12 -3.78
C SER A 71 -12.40 -5.21 -4.48
N ASN A 72 -12.24 -5.08 -5.78
CA ASN A 72 -11.39 -5.94 -6.60
C ASN A 72 -10.05 -5.28 -6.92
N LEU A 73 -9.67 -4.26 -6.17
CA LEU A 73 -8.43 -3.53 -6.40
C LEU A 73 -7.24 -4.50 -6.42
N PRO A 74 -6.42 -4.48 -7.48
CA PRO A 74 -5.20 -5.28 -7.51
C PRO A 74 -4.24 -4.85 -6.39
N VAL A 75 -3.65 -5.84 -5.72
CA VAL A 75 -2.73 -5.59 -4.61
C VAL A 75 -1.43 -6.33 -4.86
N LEU A 76 -0.33 -5.60 -4.81
CA LEU A 76 1.01 -6.15 -4.84
C LEU A 76 1.57 -6.14 -3.42
N ILE A 77 1.88 -7.33 -2.91
CA ILE A 77 2.39 -7.46 -1.54
C ILE A 77 3.91 -7.28 -1.54
N LEU A 78 4.37 -6.36 -0.69
CA LEU A 78 5.79 -6.24 -0.36
C LEU A 78 5.99 -6.98 0.95
N THR A 79 6.61 -8.14 0.91
CA THR A 79 6.90 -8.83 2.15
C THR A 79 8.31 -8.51 2.57
N ALA A 80 8.53 -8.31 3.85
CA ALA A 80 9.85 -8.21 4.42
C ALA A 80 10.43 -9.60 4.59
N ALA A 81 9.84 -10.47 4.22
CA ALA A 81 10.31 -11.83 4.15
C ALA A 81 11.01 -12.34 5.38
N ASP A 82 11.33 -12.08 5.18
CA ASP A 82 11.70 -12.66 5.69
C ASP A 82 11.65 -13.31 6.49
N SER A 83 11.59 -13.53 6.58
CA SER A 83 11.55 -14.08 7.23
C SER A 83 11.51 -14.89 7.67
N VAL A 84 11.81 -15.33 7.72
CA VAL A 84 11.88 -16.12 8.01
C VAL A 84 12.05 -16.68 8.64
N ASP A 85 12.20 -16.97 9.01
CA ASP A 85 12.51 -17.68 9.42
C ASP A 85 12.45 -18.17 9.80
#